data_c21957bff16cf01b22b588728a6d8152
#
_entry.id   c21957bff16cf01b22b588728a6d8152
#
_cell.length_a   1.000
_cell.length_b   1.000
_cell.length_c   1.000
_cell.angle_alpha   90.00
_cell.angle_beta   90.00
_cell.angle_gamma   90.00
#
_symmetry.space_group_name_H-M   'P 1'
#
loop_
_entity.id
_entity.type
_entity.pdbx_description
1 polymer ?
#
loop_
_entity_poly.entity_id
_entity_poly.type
_entity_poly.pdbx_seq_one_letter_code
_entity_poly.pdbx_strand_id
1 'polypeptide(L)'
;KEPPVRAVNYTIEFSTVSQAVYLGDKYQTGEGNYRLTLTNADGDVLEADLTSVKAPKPSAAMPEAGVYTAAETRRAGTFAPEASSWETVKSGVEVRSANQAGQKTKFAIRAGSMTLAPAASGDGTFTLSGEVTDGDKTTLSFSWSGALAFANESGEEDPVVYERLSMVFGDYYPDDYGIAADTYMLRGGNERVELHSQLRSVPAADPAAPLPSDGKYTID
;
A
#
# COMPACT_ATOMS: atom_id res chain seq x y z
N LYS A 1 7.63 47.77 14.63
CA LYS A 1 8.06 46.38 14.92
C LYS A 1 6.78 45.54 15.02
N GLU A 2 6.56 44.69 14.06
CA GLU A 2 5.39 43.79 14.07
C GLU A 2 5.42 42.92 15.34
N PRO A 3 4.30 42.74 16.04
CA PRO A 3 4.29 41.89 17.22
C PRO A 3 4.68 40.46 16.83
N PRO A 4 5.43 39.72 17.67
CA PRO A 4 5.82 38.37 17.36
C PRO A 4 4.57 37.53 17.17
N VAL A 5 4.47 36.85 16.03
CA VAL A 5 3.37 35.95 15.75
C VAL A 5 3.48 34.75 16.73
N ARG A 6 2.44 34.57 17.52
CA ARG A 6 2.42 33.58 18.61
C ARG A 6 2.29 32.17 18.00
N ALA A 7 3.04 31.22 18.53
CA ALA A 7 2.88 29.82 18.20
C ALA A 7 1.46 29.32 18.54
N VAL A 8 0.87 28.53 17.66
CA VAL A 8 -0.46 27.93 17.83
C VAL A 8 -0.33 26.44 17.88
N ASN A 9 -0.80 25.84 18.99
CA ASN A 9 -0.81 24.40 19.17
C ASN A 9 -2.26 23.91 19.16
N TYR A 10 -2.51 22.90 18.38
CA TYR A 10 -3.79 22.17 18.35
C TYR A 10 -3.61 20.79 18.96
N THR A 11 -4.63 20.33 19.68
CA THR A 11 -4.76 18.93 20.10
C THR A 11 -6.14 18.47 19.66
N ILE A 12 -6.21 17.51 18.73
CA ILE A 12 -7.46 17.12 18.08
C ILE A 12 -7.60 15.61 18.12
N GLU A 13 -8.77 15.17 18.56
CA GLU A 13 -9.22 13.78 18.39
C GLU A 13 -10.12 13.71 17.14
N PHE A 14 -9.73 12.89 16.19
CA PHE A 14 -10.53 12.56 15.02
C PHE A 14 -11.42 11.34 15.32
N SER A 15 -12.61 11.30 14.75
CA SER A 15 -13.58 10.24 15.02
C SER A 15 -13.97 9.42 13.79
N THR A 16 -13.71 9.95 12.60
CA THR A 16 -14.21 9.37 11.35
C THR A 16 -13.13 9.32 10.29
N VAL A 17 -13.05 8.19 9.60
CA VAL A 17 -12.34 8.07 8.31
C VAL A 17 -13.31 8.47 7.22
N SER A 18 -13.12 9.63 6.61
CA SER A 18 -13.95 10.11 5.50
C SER A 18 -13.48 9.58 4.15
N GLN A 19 -12.19 9.26 4.04
CA GLN A 19 -11.59 8.62 2.86
C GLN A 19 -10.40 7.77 3.27
N ALA A 20 -10.31 6.57 2.71
CA ALA A 20 -9.12 5.74 2.75
C ALA A 20 -9.01 5.00 1.42
N VAL A 21 -7.97 5.29 0.64
CA VAL A 21 -7.79 4.72 -0.71
C VAL A 21 -6.35 4.27 -0.92
N TYR A 22 -6.20 3.11 -1.57
CA TYR A 22 -4.93 2.58 -2.04
C TYR A 22 -4.77 2.91 -3.52
N LEU A 23 -3.65 3.53 -3.88
CA LEU A 23 -3.36 4.04 -5.21
C LEU A 23 -2.29 3.21 -5.96
N GLY A 24 -1.89 2.05 -5.40
CA GLY A 24 -0.82 1.24 -5.98
C GLY A 24 0.54 1.91 -5.91
N ASP A 25 1.44 1.52 -6.80
CA ASP A 25 2.72 2.20 -6.99
C ASP A 25 2.57 3.40 -7.93
N LYS A 26 1.79 4.38 -7.48
CA LYS A 26 1.46 5.58 -8.28
C LYS A 26 2.69 6.34 -8.77
N TYR A 27 3.77 6.31 -8.01
CA TYR A 27 4.98 7.10 -8.27
C TYR A 27 6.13 6.30 -8.84
N GLN A 28 5.91 5.02 -9.19
CA GLN A 28 6.89 4.12 -9.79
C GLN A 28 8.16 3.98 -8.94
N THR A 29 7.99 3.92 -7.62
CA THR A 29 9.06 3.77 -6.65
C THR A 29 9.23 2.33 -6.15
N GLY A 30 8.32 1.43 -6.53
CA GLY A 30 8.19 0.08 -5.99
C GLY A 30 7.37 0.02 -4.70
N GLU A 31 6.91 1.17 -4.19
CA GLU A 31 6.17 1.29 -2.94
C GLU A 31 4.67 1.48 -3.17
N GLY A 32 3.87 1.21 -2.14
CA GLY A 32 2.44 1.46 -2.15
C GLY A 32 2.07 2.84 -1.61
N ASN A 33 1.14 3.50 -2.28
CA ASN A 33 0.63 4.81 -1.89
C ASN A 33 -0.77 4.70 -1.31
N TYR A 34 -0.97 5.33 -0.15
CA TYR A 34 -2.20 5.27 0.63
C TYR A 34 -2.62 6.67 1.02
N ARG A 35 -3.83 7.06 0.64
CA ARG A 35 -4.40 8.34 1.05
C ARG A 35 -5.44 8.11 2.14
N LEU A 36 -5.31 8.86 3.23
CA LEU A 36 -6.21 8.81 4.37
C LEU A 36 -6.70 10.21 4.70
N THR A 37 -8.01 10.36 4.89
CA THR A 37 -8.61 11.59 5.38
C THR A 37 -9.42 11.30 6.64
N LEU A 38 -9.06 11.97 7.72
CA LEU A 38 -9.75 11.91 9.01
C LEU A 38 -10.54 13.18 9.25
N THR A 39 -11.70 13.04 9.86
CA THR A 39 -12.56 14.16 10.26
C THR A 39 -13.10 13.96 11.67
N ASN A 40 -13.61 15.05 12.27
CA ASN A 40 -14.37 15.00 13.51
C ASN A 40 -15.68 15.79 13.39
N ALA A 41 -16.49 15.76 14.46
CA ALA A 41 -17.79 16.44 14.50
C ALA A 41 -17.66 17.97 14.40
N ASP A 42 -16.51 18.52 14.74
CA ASP A 42 -16.21 19.95 14.64
C ASP A 42 -15.87 20.37 13.21
N GLY A 43 -15.71 19.40 12.32
CA GLY A 43 -15.34 19.61 10.92
C GLY A 43 -13.86 19.86 10.72
N ASP A 44 -13.01 19.52 11.69
CA ASP A 44 -11.56 19.50 11.47
C ASP A 44 -11.22 18.33 10.53
N VAL A 45 -10.20 18.51 9.71
CA VAL A 45 -9.78 17.56 8.68
C VAL A 45 -8.27 17.38 8.73
N LEU A 46 -7.82 16.13 8.72
CA LEU A 46 -6.44 15.74 8.50
C LEU A 46 -6.37 14.91 7.21
N GLU A 47 -5.59 15.35 6.26
CA GLU A 47 -5.24 14.58 5.06
C GLU A 47 -3.81 14.06 5.20
N ALA A 48 -3.62 12.76 4.98
CA ALA A 48 -2.31 12.12 5.00
C ALA A 48 -2.10 11.30 3.72
N ASP A 49 -0.99 11.55 3.04
CA ASP A 49 -0.56 10.81 1.85
C ASP A 49 0.63 9.92 2.24
N LEU A 50 0.32 8.70 2.66
CA LEU A 50 1.28 7.74 3.22
C LEU A 50 1.93 6.92 2.11
N THR A 51 3.21 6.61 2.30
CA THR A 51 3.94 5.63 1.50
C THR A 51 4.33 4.45 2.38
N SER A 52 3.94 3.27 1.98
CA SER A 52 4.22 2.01 2.68
C SER A 52 4.60 0.94 1.66
N VAL A 53 4.82 -0.27 2.12
CA VAL A 53 5.06 -1.41 1.22
C VAL A 53 3.89 -1.59 0.25
N LYS A 54 4.20 -1.90 -1.00
CA LYS A 54 3.18 -2.20 -2.01
C LYS A 54 2.35 -3.42 -1.57
N ALA A 55 1.04 -3.28 -1.59
CA ALA A 55 0.15 -4.36 -1.21
C ALA A 55 0.26 -5.54 -2.18
N PRO A 56 0.53 -6.76 -1.69
CA PRO A 56 0.55 -7.95 -2.53
C PRO A 56 -0.85 -8.31 -3.05
N LYS A 57 -1.87 -7.77 -2.42
CA LYS A 57 -3.29 -7.98 -2.72
C LYS A 57 -4.02 -6.64 -2.67
N PRO A 58 -4.19 -5.96 -3.82
CA PRO A 58 -4.80 -4.63 -3.89
C PRO A 58 -6.20 -4.52 -3.25
N SER A 59 -7.03 -5.58 -3.35
CA SER A 59 -8.36 -5.60 -2.72
C SER A 59 -8.35 -5.63 -1.18
N ALA A 60 -7.21 -5.99 -0.59
CA ALA A 60 -6.98 -6.05 0.85
C ALA A 60 -5.78 -5.20 1.26
N ALA A 61 -5.55 -4.11 0.52
CA ALA A 61 -4.43 -3.22 0.77
C ALA A 61 -4.55 -2.55 2.14
N MET A 62 -3.43 -2.58 2.88
CA MET A 62 -3.29 -1.92 4.18
C MET A 62 -1.84 -1.44 4.31
N PRO A 63 -1.60 -0.20 4.72
CA PRO A 63 -0.25 0.24 5.04
C PRO A 63 0.29 -0.51 6.26
N GLU A 64 1.58 -0.77 6.28
CA GLU A 64 2.21 -1.43 7.42
C GLU A 64 2.07 -0.59 8.69
N ALA A 65 1.88 -1.26 9.82
CA ALA A 65 1.94 -0.61 11.12
C ALA A 65 3.35 -0.10 11.39
N GLY A 66 3.46 1.12 11.90
CA GLY A 66 4.76 1.74 12.14
C GLY A 66 4.70 3.26 12.20
N VAL A 67 5.88 3.85 12.26
CA VAL A 67 6.06 5.30 12.25
C VAL A 67 6.23 5.79 10.82
N TYR A 68 5.47 6.79 10.46
CA TYR A 68 5.56 7.51 9.20
C TYR A 68 6.10 8.91 9.47
N THR A 69 7.20 9.27 8.83
CA THR A 69 7.82 10.59 8.98
C THR A 69 7.62 11.45 7.73
N ALA A 70 7.49 12.76 7.92
CA ALA A 70 7.41 13.69 6.81
C ALA A 70 8.69 13.64 5.97
N ALA A 71 8.57 13.25 4.70
CA ALA A 71 9.70 13.22 3.79
C ALA A 71 9.25 13.39 2.34
N GLU A 72 10.05 14.05 1.52
CA GLU A 72 9.79 14.18 0.09
C GLU A 72 10.04 12.88 -0.68
N THR A 73 10.81 11.95 -0.06
CA THR A 73 11.05 10.63 -0.62
C THR A 73 9.80 9.77 -0.49
N ARG A 74 9.44 9.07 -1.55
CA ARG A 74 8.32 8.13 -1.57
C ARG A 74 8.79 6.73 -1.18
N ARG A 75 9.31 6.59 0.05
CA ARG A 75 9.75 5.30 0.61
C ARG A 75 8.80 4.85 1.70
N ALA A 76 8.73 3.54 1.91
CA ALA A 76 7.94 2.98 3.01
C ALA A 76 8.28 3.65 4.36
N GLY A 77 7.26 3.92 5.18
CA GLY A 77 7.41 4.64 6.45
C GLY A 77 7.51 6.16 6.30
N THR A 78 7.06 6.73 5.19
CA THR A 78 7.00 8.19 5.01
C THR A 78 5.60 8.67 4.66
N PHE A 79 5.35 9.96 4.89
CA PHE A 79 4.21 10.65 4.31
C PHE A 79 4.68 11.91 3.59
N ALA A 80 3.96 12.30 2.53
CA ALA A 80 4.34 13.44 1.72
C ALA A 80 4.05 14.76 2.43
N PRO A 81 5.07 15.59 2.69
CA PRO A 81 4.86 16.96 3.12
C PRO A 81 4.34 17.84 1.98
N GLU A 82 3.67 18.91 2.29
CA GLU A 82 3.17 19.85 1.25
C GLU A 82 4.29 20.52 0.43
N ALA A 83 5.50 20.58 0.96
CA ALA A 83 6.66 21.11 0.25
C ALA A 83 7.14 20.23 -0.92
N SER A 84 6.64 18.99 -1.05
CA SER A 84 7.01 18.10 -2.14
C SER A 84 6.60 18.69 -3.50
N SER A 85 7.56 18.89 -4.39
CA SER A 85 7.34 19.43 -5.73
C SER A 85 6.71 18.42 -6.70
N TRP A 86 6.61 17.15 -6.28
CA TRP A 86 6.22 16.03 -7.14
C TRP A 86 4.70 15.83 -7.26
N GLU A 87 3.89 16.63 -6.51
CA GLU A 87 2.52 16.23 -6.31
C GLU A 87 1.48 17.32 -6.17
N THR A 88 0.29 16.98 -6.68
CA THR A 88 -0.95 17.71 -6.45
C THR A 88 -1.64 17.36 -5.13
N VAL A 89 -1.31 16.19 -4.54
CA VAL A 89 -1.88 15.74 -3.27
C VAL A 89 -0.79 15.62 -2.22
N LYS A 90 -0.97 16.32 -1.15
CA LYS A 90 -0.01 16.54 -0.07
C LYS A 90 -0.74 16.41 1.25
N SER A 91 -0.01 16.03 2.29
CA SER A 91 -0.58 16.00 3.63
C SER A 91 -0.88 17.42 4.11
N GLY A 92 -2.06 17.62 4.64
CA GLY A 92 -2.53 18.93 5.09
C GLY A 92 -3.52 18.82 6.23
N VAL A 93 -3.77 19.96 6.88
CA VAL A 93 -4.72 20.05 8.00
C VAL A 93 -5.62 21.27 7.80
N GLU A 94 -6.91 21.05 8.04
CA GLU A 94 -7.89 22.12 8.21
C GLU A 94 -8.51 21.99 9.60
N VAL A 95 -8.31 23.00 10.44
CA VAL A 95 -8.79 23.02 11.81
C VAL A 95 -9.57 24.28 12.10
N ARG A 96 -10.44 24.27 13.13
CA ARG A 96 -11.08 25.49 13.61
C ARG A 96 -10.03 26.49 14.04
N SER A 97 -10.19 27.74 13.60
CA SER A 97 -9.26 28.80 13.95
C SER A 97 -9.28 29.06 15.46
N ALA A 98 -8.10 29.00 16.08
CA ALA A 98 -7.93 29.38 17.49
C ALA A 98 -8.22 30.84 17.77
N ASN A 99 -8.19 31.69 16.73
CA ASN A 99 -8.26 33.14 16.86
C ASN A 99 -9.59 33.75 16.39
N GLN A 100 -10.41 33.00 15.67
CA GLN A 100 -11.66 33.50 15.08
C GLN A 100 -12.75 32.44 15.15
N ALA A 101 -13.75 32.62 16.00
CA ALA A 101 -14.88 31.69 16.13
C ALA A 101 -15.61 31.52 14.79
N GLY A 102 -15.80 30.26 14.39
CA GLY A 102 -16.51 29.87 13.16
C GLY A 102 -15.66 29.91 11.88
N GLN A 103 -14.39 30.27 11.95
CA GLN A 103 -13.47 30.16 10.82
C GLN A 103 -12.54 28.96 10.95
N LYS A 104 -12.09 28.46 9.82
CA LYS A 104 -11.10 27.37 9.75
C LYS A 104 -9.74 27.91 9.32
N THR A 105 -8.70 27.31 9.85
CA THR A 105 -7.31 27.57 9.44
C THR A 105 -6.82 26.35 8.68
N LYS A 106 -6.30 26.56 7.49
CA LYS A 106 -5.56 25.55 6.73
C LYS A 106 -4.08 25.75 6.94
N PHE A 107 -3.38 24.66 7.19
CA PHE A 107 -1.92 24.69 7.16
C PHE A 107 -1.36 23.42 6.50
N ALA A 108 -0.26 23.61 5.81
CA ALA A 108 0.52 22.56 5.20
C ALA A 108 1.29 21.79 6.25
N ILE A 109 1.24 20.47 6.22
CA ILE A 109 2.18 19.68 7.02
C ILE A 109 3.53 19.68 6.30
N ARG A 110 4.57 20.12 6.98
CA ARG A 110 5.95 20.15 6.45
C ARG A 110 6.90 19.24 7.20
N ALA A 111 6.61 18.95 8.46
CA ALA A 111 7.43 18.08 9.29
C ALA A 111 6.59 17.36 10.33
N GLY A 112 7.21 16.41 11.02
CA GLY A 112 6.59 15.64 12.08
C GLY A 112 6.51 14.16 11.76
N SER A 113 5.76 13.45 12.57
CA SER A 113 5.55 12.01 12.43
C SER A 113 4.15 11.60 12.85
N MET A 114 3.70 10.49 12.31
CA MET A 114 2.47 9.81 12.73
C MET A 114 2.73 8.30 12.87
N THR A 115 2.06 7.68 13.82
CA THR A 115 2.19 6.26 14.13
C THR A 115 0.87 5.57 13.86
N LEU A 116 0.88 4.61 12.95
CA LEU A 116 -0.22 3.68 12.71
C LEU A 116 0.07 2.37 13.47
N ALA A 117 -0.86 1.92 14.28
CA ALA A 117 -0.72 0.67 15.01
C ALA A 117 -2.06 -0.07 15.12
N PRO A 118 -2.07 -1.42 15.21
CA PRO A 118 -3.24 -2.15 15.66
C PRO A 118 -3.64 -1.67 17.05
N ALA A 119 -4.93 -1.57 17.32
CA ALA A 119 -5.40 -1.25 18.66
C ALA A 119 -5.13 -2.40 19.64
N ALA A 120 -4.92 -2.07 20.89
CA ALA A 120 -4.64 -3.06 21.94
C ALA A 120 -5.81 -4.06 22.16
N SER A 121 -7.02 -3.70 21.74
CA SER A 121 -8.21 -4.56 21.79
C SER A 121 -8.10 -5.82 20.94
N GLY A 122 -7.26 -5.84 19.91
CA GLY A 122 -7.09 -6.99 19.03
C GLY A 122 -8.33 -7.35 18.19
N ASP A 123 -9.29 -6.43 18.06
CA ASP A 123 -10.57 -6.62 17.37
C ASP A 123 -10.55 -6.18 15.89
N GLY A 124 -9.35 -5.98 15.33
CA GLY A 124 -9.17 -5.48 13.96
C GLY A 124 -9.28 -3.97 13.83
N THR A 125 -9.36 -3.23 14.94
CA THR A 125 -9.26 -1.78 14.93
C THR A 125 -7.80 -1.32 14.91
N PHE A 126 -7.61 -0.06 14.50
CA PHE A 126 -6.31 0.60 14.42
C PHE A 126 -6.34 1.92 15.19
N THR A 127 -5.16 2.38 15.55
CA THR A 127 -4.93 3.72 16.06
C THR A 127 -4.00 4.46 15.12
N LEU A 128 -4.26 5.74 14.92
CA LEU A 128 -3.33 6.66 14.27
C LEU A 128 -3.14 7.87 15.18
N SER A 129 -1.92 8.17 15.54
CA SER A 129 -1.59 9.32 16.38
C SER A 129 -0.29 9.95 15.91
N GLY A 130 -0.09 11.22 16.23
CA GLY A 130 1.14 11.87 15.83
C GLY A 130 1.19 13.33 16.23
N GLU A 131 2.33 13.92 15.87
CA GLU A 131 2.57 15.35 15.95
C GLU A 131 3.14 15.83 14.63
N VAL A 132 2.50 16.85 14.05
CA VAL A 132 2.88 17.43 12.77
C VAL A 132 2.90 18.94 12.86
N THR A 133 3.70 19.58 12.02
CA THR A 133 3.90 21.03 12.05
C THR A 133 4.03 21.63 10.65
N ASP A 134 3.69 22.90 10.52
CA ASP A 134 3.98 23.69 9.31
C ASP A 134 5.45 24.11 9.19
N GLY A 135 6.26 23.74 10.18
CA GLY A 135 7.69 24.08 10.23
C GLY A 135 7.99 25.48 10.78
N ASP A 136 6.97 26.28 11.13
CA ASP A 136 7.13 27.62 11.65
C ASP A 136 6.44 27.80 13.02
N LYS A 137 5.12 27.84 13.05
CA LYS A 137 4.38 28.28 14.25
C LYS A 137 3.19 27.42 14.61
N THR A 138 2.77 26.55 13.73
CA THR A 138 1.59 25.72 13.94
C THR A 138 1.99 24.28 14.19
N THR A 139 1.54 23.72 15.30
CA THR A 139 1.72 22.28 15.62
C THR A 139 0.36 21.66 15.89
N LEU A 140 0.16 20.46 15.39
CA LEU A 140 -0.99 19.61 15.66
C LEU A 140 -0.53 18.32 16.29
N SER A 141 -0.97 18.06 17.52
CA SER A 141 -0.97 16.71 18.11
C SER A 141 -2.34 16.10 17.90
N PHE A 142 -2.42 14.89 17.40
CA PHE A 142 -3.69 14.27 17.07
C PHE A 142 -3.74 12.78 17.41
N SER A 143 -4.97 12.28 17.55
CA SER A 143 -5.25 10.86 17.70
C SER A 143 -6.53 10.48 16.95
N TRP A 144 -6.59 9.22 16.53
CA TRP A 144 -7.76 8.56 15.97
C TRP A 144 -7.71 7.07 16.32
N SER A 145 -8.87 6.45 16.51
CA SER A 145 -9.00 5.00 16.68
C SER A 145 -10.28 4.50 16.01
N GLY A 146 -10.20 3.37 15.31
CA GLY A 146 -11.36 2.79 14.66
C GLY A 146 -11.01 1.69 13.66
N ALA A 147 -12.04 1.20 12.97
CA ALA A 147 -11.85 0.29 11.85
C ALA A 147 -11.24 1.04 10.66
N LEU A 148 -10.26 0.41 10.00
CA LEU A 148 -9.57 0.97 8.85
C LEU A 148 -9.60 -0.03 7.69
N ALA A 149 -10.08 0.43 6.55
CA ALA A 149 -10.09 -0.32 5.31
C ALA A 149 -9.83 0.64 4.13
N PHE A 150 -8.97 0.24 3.22
CA PHE A 150 -8.63 1.03 2.04
C PHE A 150 -9.37 0.52 0.81
N ALA A 151 -10.08 1.40 0.13
CA ALA A 151 -10.64 1.09 -1.19
C ALA A 151 -9.50 1.00 -2.22
N ASN A 152 -9.54 -0.02 -3.07
CA ASN A 152 -8.57 -0.14 -4.15
C ASN A 152 -8.92 0.83 -5.29
N GLU A 153 -8.12 1.85 -5.49
CA GLU A 153 -8.17 2.80 -6.61
C GLU A 153 -6.89 2.74 -7.47
N SER A 154 -6.07 1.70 -7.28
CA SER A 154 -4.82 1.52 -8.04
C SER A 154 -5.04 1.15 -9.51
N GLY A 155 -6.20 0.61 -9.84
CA GLY A 155 -6.45 -0.05 -11.12
C GLY A 155 -5.78 -1.41 -11.26
N GLU A 156 -5.07 -1.87 -10.23
CA GLU A 156 -4.45 -3.19 -10.18
C GLU A 156 -5.47 -4.23 -9.68
N GLU A 157 -5.45 -5.41 -10.28
CA GLU A 157 -6.25 -6.55 -9.81
C GLU A 157 -5.45 -7.40 -8.83
N ASP A 158 -6.15 -8.14 -7.99
CA ASP A 158 -5.51 -9.12 -7.13
C ASP A 158 -4.81 -10.18 -8.00
N PRO A 159 -3.60 -10.61 -7.60
CA PRO A 159 -2.93 -11.70 -8.28
C PRO A 159 -3.80 -12.95 -8.22
N VAL A 160 -3.95 -13.61 -9.33
CA VAL A 160 -4.66 -14.89 -9.39
C VAL A 160 -3.80 -15.92 -8.69
N VAL A 161 -4.20 -16.33 -7.48
CA VAL A 161 -3.54 -17.41 -6.77
C VAL A 161 -4.18 -18.73 -7.22
N TYR A 162 -3.41 -19.54 -7.90
CA TYR A 162 -3.84 -20.89 -8.25
C TYR A 162 -3.60 -21.81 -7.06
N GLU A 163 -4.60 -22.02 -6.23
CA GLU A 163 -4.51 -22.96 -5.09
C GLU A 163 -4.35 -24.42 -5.53
N ARG A 164 -4.80 -24.75 -6.72
CA ARG A 164 -4.55 -26.01 -7.41
C ARG A 164 -4.57 -25.77 -8.92
N LEU A 165 -3.42 -25.92 -9.55
CA LEU A 165 -3.38 -26.27 -10.95
C LEU A 165 -3.67 -27.76 -11.02
N SER A 166 -4.83 -28.15 -11.56
CA SER A 166 -4.94 -29.52 -12.07
C SER A 166 -4.06 -29.57 -13.31
N MET A 167 -2.86 -30.07 -13.16
CA MET A 167 -1.97 -30.31 -14.30
C MET A 167 -2.50 -31.50 -15.06
N VAL A 168 -2.98 -31.25 -16.25
CA VAL A 168 -3.21 -32.31 -17.23
C VAL A 168 -1.93 -32.40 -18.04
N PHE A 169 -1.26 -33.53 -17.96
CA PHE A 169 -0.21 -33.88 -18.90
C PHE A 169 -0.76 -33.71 -20.32
N GLY A 170 -0.16 -32.85 -21.11
CA GLY A 170 -0.41 -32.74 -22.52
C GLY A 170 0.35 -33.82 -23.27
N ASP A 171 1.39 -33.43 -23.96
CA ASP A 171 2.20 -34.29 -24.80
C ASP A 171 3.62 -34.41 -24.26
N TYR A 172 4.22 -35.57 -24.47
CA TYR A 172 5.60 -35.87 -24.14
C TYR A 172 6.36 -36.17 -25.43
N TYR A 173 7.51 -35.52 -25.60
CA TYR A 173 8.39 -35.65 -26.74
C TYR A 173 9.79 -36.02 -26.27
N PRO A 174 10.21 -37.31 -26.45
CA PRO A 174 11.55 -37.74 -26.09
C PRO A 174 12.59 -37.13 -27.03
N ASP A 175 13.71 -36.67 -26.48
CA ASP A 175 14.84 -36.11 -27.24
C ASP A 175 14.40 -35.16 -28.36
N ASP A 176 13.38 -34.35 -28.08
CA ASP A 176 12.86 -33.38 -29.02
C ASP A 176 13.95 -32.38 -29.39
N TYR A 177 14.12 -32.17 -30.69
CA TYR A 177 15.20 -31.30 -31.25
C TYR A 177 16.64 -31.82 -31.10
N GLY A 178 16.89 -33.05 -30.69
CA GLY A 178 18.24 -33.64 -30.59
C GLY A 178 19.13 -32.97 -29.53
N ILE A 179 18.53 -32.47 -28.45
CA ILE A 179 19.24 -31.77 -27.37
C ILE A 179 19.49 -32.63 -26.13
N ALA A 180 19.25 -33.93 -26.21
CA ALA A 180 19.35 -34.89 -25.09
C ALA A 180 18.50 -34.46 -23.87
N ALA A 181 17.37 -33.84 -24.10
CA ALA A 181 16.39 -33.48 -23.10
C ALA A 181 14.98 -33.77 -23.62
N ASP A 182 14.11 -34.21 -22.74
CA ASP A 182 12.71 -34.47 -23.05
C ASP A 182 11.89 -33.15 -22.87
N THR A 183 10.90 -33.03 -23.73
CA THR A 183 9.95 -31.90 -23.68
C THR A 183 8.61 -32.37 -23.16
N TYR A 184 8.10 -31.69 -22.17
CA TYR A 184 6.82 -31.93 -21.53
C TYR A 184 5.91 -30.75 -21.73
N MET A 185 4.78 -30.97 -22.39
CA MET A 185 3.73 -29.95 -22.53
C MET A 185 2.80 -30.03 -21.34
N LEU A 186 2.76 -28.99 -20.55
CA LEU A 186 1.88 -28.88 -19.40
C LEU A 186 0.71 -27.96 -19.71
N ARG A 187 -0.47 -28.39 -19.36
CA ARG A 187 -1.67 -27.55 -19.37
C ARG A 187 -2.22 -27.51 -17.96
N GLY A 188 -2.51 -26.31 -17.51
CA GLY A 188 -3.14 -26.11 -16.23
C GLY A 188 -4.04 -24.89 -16.30
N GLY A 189 -5.04 -24.85 -15.46
CA GLY A 189 -5.92 -23.69 -15.47
C GLY A 189 -7.07 -23.81 -14.49
N ASN A 190 -7.85 -22.78 -14.45
CA ASN A 190 -9.16 -22.74 -13.82
C ASN A 190 -10.17 -22.15 -14.82
N GLU A 191 -11.39 -21.85 -14.37
CA GLU A 191 -12.46 -21.30 -15.22
C GLU A 191 -12.12 -19.94 -15.86
N ARG A 192 -11.06 -19.27 -15.40
CA ARG A 192 -10.66 -17.91 -15.85
C ARG A 192 -9.37 -17.86 -16.65
N VAL A 193 -8.45 -18.78 -16.37
CA VAL A 193 -7.10 -18.75 -16.97
C VAL A 193 -6.65 -20.14 -17.33
N GLU A 194 -6.14 -20.30 -18.53
CA GLU A 194 -5.48 -21.49 -19.03
C GLU A 194 -3.98 -21.20 -19.14
N LEU A 195 -3.17 -22.03 -18.47
CA LEU A 195 -1.72 -21.99 -18.56
C LEU A 195 -1.23 -23.09 -19.50
N HIS A 196 -0.50 -22.70 -20.53
CA HIS A 196 0.26 -23.62 -21.36
C HIS A 196 1.74 -23.39 -21.06
N SER A 197 2.44 -24.46 -20.71
CA SER A 197 3.88 -24.40 -20.44
C SER A 197 4.59 -25.54 -21.12
N GLN A 198 5.76 -25.26 -21.67
CA GLN A 198 6.69 -26.22 -22.19
C GLN A 198 7.87 -26.34 -21.23
N LEU A 199 8.03 -27.49 -20.60
CA LEU A 199 9.19 -27.75 -19.75
C LEU A 199 10.19 -28.63 -20.51
N ARG A 200 11.47 -28.34 -20.32
CA ARG A 200 12.57 -29.22 -20.73
C ARG A 200 13.17 -29.84 -19.48
N SER A 201 13.31 -31.13 -19.49
CA SER A 201 13.86 -31.90 -18.37
C SER A 201 14.80 -33.00 -18.88
N VAL A 202 15.51 -33.61 -17.97
CA VAL A 202 16.27 -34.83 -18.29
C VAL A 202 15.35 -35.92 -18.85
N PRO A 203 15.87 -36.82 -19.70
CA PRO A 203 15.05 -37.90 -20.23
C PRO A 203 14.30 -38.66 -19.16
N ALA A 204 13.06 -39.03 -19.44
CA ALA A 204 12.22 -39.77 -18.52
C ALA A 204 12.85 -41.14 -18.24
N ALA A 205 12.88 -41.53 -16.97
CA ALA A 205 13.36 -42.86 -16.57
C ALA A 205 12.46 -44.02 -17.14
N ASP A 206 11.18 -43.71 -17.30
CA ASP A 206 10.20 -44.61 -17.94
C ASP A 206 9.42 -43.84 -19.02
N PRO A 207 9.73 -44.05 -20.31
CA PRO A 207 9.00 -43.43 -21.41
C PRO A 207 7.50 -43.81 -21.50
N ALA A 208 7.08 -44.88 -20.87
CA ALA A 208 5.67 -45.27 -20.82
C ALA A 208 4.88 -44.53 -19.75
N ALA A 209 5.57 -43.93 -18.78
CA ALA A 209 5.02 -43.08 -17.73
C ALA A 209 5.90 -41.84 -17.51
N PRO A 210 6.02 -40.99 -18.53
CA PRO A 210 6.97 -39.88 -18.50
C PRO A 210 6.59 -38.82 -17.46
N LEU A 211 7.54 -38.46 -16.59
CA LEU A 211 7.40 -37.37 -15.64
C LEU A 211 8.64 -36.47 -15.72
N PRO A 212 8.48 -35.14 -15.69
CA PRO A 212 9.63 -34.26 -15.56
C PRO A 212 10.31 -34.51 -14.21
N SER A 213 11.60 -34.29 -14.14
CA SER A 213 12.32 -34.39 -12.87
C SER A 213 11.82 -33.34 -11.88
N ASP A 214 11.83 -33.69 -10.60
CA ASP A 214 11.59 -32.71 -9.55
C ASP A 214 12.62 -31.58 -9.61
N GLY A 215 12.18 -30.37 -9.50
CA GLY A 215 13.09 -29.23 -9.52
C GLY A 215 12.40 -27.89 -9.78
N LYS A 216 13.24 -26.86 -9.81
CA LYS A 216 12.86 -25.51 -10.18
C LYS A 216 13.15 -25.29 -11.67
N TYR A 217 12.15 -24.90 -12.40
CA TYR A 217 12.25 -24.55 -13.81
C TYR A 217 12.25 -23.01 -13.96
N THR A 218 13.16 -22.50 -14.78
CA THR A 218 13.24 -21.08 -15.11
C THR A 218 12.69 -20.81 -16.50
N ILE A 219 12.17 -19.63 -16.72
CA ILE A 219 11.78 -19.14 -18.04
C ILE A 219 13.05 -18.55 -18.67
N ASP A 220 13.42 -19.03 -19.85
CA ASP A 220 14.49 -18.49 -20.69
C ASP A 220 13.94 -17.49 -21.70
#